data_2441dbd7a22bad82071fb3d56d2e5dd1
#
_entry.id   2441dbd7a22bad82071fb3d56d2e5dd1
#
_cell.length_a   1.000
_cell.length_b   1.000
_cell.length_c   1.000
_cell.angle_alpha   90.00
_cell.angle_beta   90.00
_cell.angle_gamma   90.00
#
_symmetry.space_group_name_H-M   'P 1'
#
loop_
_entity.id
_entity.type
_entity.pdbx_description
1 polymer ?
#
loop_
_entity_poly.entity_id
_entity_poly.type
_entity_poly.pdbx_seq_one_letter_code
_entity_poly.pdbx_strand_id
1 'polypeptide(L)'
;MVANDGPRQYYYLPTCHSRHNPGLMPTSFKSIRARAERRKGAAALKKLLPAVPDQKALAKLKDDRVLAEMTKRVFSAGFVWSVIENKWDGFEAAFLGFEPRKLVHKPDEFWEKLASDKRIVRNPQKIRSVRDNAQFILDVAAEHGSFGKLLAAWPGTDQIGLLDLLAKRGARLGGNSGQYLLRFLGKDSFILSRDVILCLRDAGVELTEKGTSKGDLKKAQAQFNAWQKESGLPLVHLSRICAMSIGENYDAERLKRATGDDEG
;
A
#
# COMPACT_ATOMS: atom_id res chain seq x y z
N MET A 1 -23.52 11.12 -37.01
CA MET A 1 -24.09 11.64 -35.74
C MET A 1 -23.08 11.36 -34.64
N VAL A 2 -22.37 12.40 -34.24
CA VAL A 2 -21.33 12.32 -33.20
C VAL A 2 -21.96 12.82 -31.91
N ALA A 3 -22.05 11.97 -30.92
CA ALA A 3 -22.56 12.32 -29.59
C ALA A 3 -21.50 13.10 -28.83
N ASN A 4 -21.88 14.30 -28.44
CA ASN A 4 -21.05 15.29 -27.74
C ASN A 4 -21.17 15.03 -26.23
N ASP A 5 -20.15 14.43 -25.62
CA ASP A 5 -20.06 14.30 -24.15
C ASP A 5 -19.52 15.61 -23.56
N GLY A 6 -20.44 16.41 -23.04
CA GLY A 6 -20.14 17.64 -22.30
C GLY A 6 -19.39 17.38 -20.99
N PRO A 7 -18.76 18.42 -20.41
CA PRO A 7 -17.89 18.29 -19.24
C PRO A 7 -18.69 17.89 -17.99
N ARG A 8 -18.24 16.83 -17.28
CA ARG A 8 -18.81 16.40 -15.99
C ARG A 8 -18.66 17.53 -14.97
N GLN A 9 -19.79 18.11 -14.59
CA GLN A 9 -19.89 19.05 -13.47
C GLN A 9 -19.49 18.35 -12.16
N TYR A 10 -18.35 18.76 -11.60
CA TYR A 10 -17.97 18.41 -10.23
C TYR A 10 -18.87 19.22 -9.28
N TYR A 11 -19.86 18.58 -8.67
CA TYR A 11 -20.60 19.17 -7.58
C TYR A 11 -19.67 19.39 -6.39
N TYR A 12 -19.39 20.64 -6.09
CA TYR A 12 -18.79 21.07 -4.83
C TYR A 12 -19.78 20.76 -3.71
N LEU A 13 -19.51 19.70 -2.94
CA LEU A 13 -20.20 19.51 -1.66
C LEU A 13 -19.66 20.55 -0.67
N PRO A 14 -20.56 21.15 0.15
CA PRO A 14 -20.15 22.17 1.10
C PRO A 14 -19.13 21.59 2.09
N THR A 15 -18.04 22.30 2.26
CA THR A 15 -17.00 22.02 3.26
C THR A 15 -17.65 22.06 4.64
N CYS A 16 -17.86 20.90 5.24
CA CYS A 16 -18.20 20.77 6.64
C CYS A 16 -16.97 21.23 7.43
N HIS A 17 -16.95 22.53 7.78
CA HIS A 17 -15.97 23.08 8.69
C HIS A 17 -16.28 22.53 10.09
N SER A 18 -15.72 21.39 10.44
CA SER A 18 -15.68 20.95 11.81
C SER A 18 -14.88 22.01 12.59
N ARG A 19 -15.54 22.73 13.48
CA ARG A 19 -14.91 23.69 14.37
C ARG A 19 -13.84 22.96 15.18
N HIS A 20 -12.61 23.21 14.83
CA HIS A 20 -11.45 22.68 15.54
C HIS A 20 -11.43 23.28 16.94
N ASN A 21 -11.59 22.46 17.97
CA ASN A 21 -11.45 22.86 19.36
C ASN A 21 -10.04 22.41 19.81
N PRO A 22 -9.05 23.32 19.95
CA PRO A 22 -7.69 22.96 20.34
C PRO A 22 -7.68 22.57 21.81
N GLY A 23 -7.86 21.30 22.10
CA GLY A 23 -7.92 20.75 23.46
C GLY A 23 -8.70 19.44 23.55
N LEU A 24 -9.38 18.99 22.49
CA LEU A 24 -9.99 17.66 22.49
C LEU A 24 -8.93 16.60 22.25
N MET A 25 -8.87 15.61 23.16
CA MET A 25 -8.11 14.38 22.95
C MET A 25 -8.57 13.69 21.64
N PRO A 26 -7.66 13.10 20.86
CA PRO A 26 -8.04 12.40 19.66
C PRO A 26 -9.13 11.37 19.93
N THR A 27 -10.08 11.26 18.99
CA THR A 27 -11.22 10.32 19.13
C THR A 27 -10.70 8.90 19.38
N SER A 28 -11.26 8.21 20.37
CA SER A 28 -10.89 6.83 20.71
C SER A 28 -11.15 5.89 19.51
N PHE A 29 -10.32 4.87 19.35
CA PHE A 29 -10.51 3.89 18.29
C PHE A 29 -11.82 3.10 18.45
N LYS A 30 -12.28 2.90 19.67
CA LYS A 30 -13.60 2.30 19.99
C LYS A 30 -14.73 3.04 19.26
N SER A 31 -14.71 4.37 19.25
CA SER A 31 -15.75 5.18 18.58
C SER A 31 -15.70 5.04 17.07
N ILE A 32 -14.48 4.99 16.48
CA ILE A 32 -14.26 4.78 15.04
C ILE A 32 -14.78 3.40 14.63
N ARG A 33 -14.45 2.37 15.41
CA ARG A 33 -14.91 1.00 15.18
C ARG A 33 -16.44 0.91 15.25
N ALA A 34 -17.07 1.48 16.27
CA ALA A 34 -18.52 1.51 16.40
C ALA A 34 -19.21 2.21 15.20
N ARG A 35 -18.58 3.27 14.66
CA ARG A 35 -19.06 3.94 13.45
C ARG A 35 -18.95 3.01 12.23
N ALA A 36 -17.84 2.31 12.04
CA ALA A 36 -17.68 1.34 10.95
C ALA A 36 -18.69 0.18 11.06
N GLU A 37 -18.94 -0.33 12.28
CA GLU A 37 -19.95 -1.38 12.56
C GLU A 37 -21.37 -0.91 12.23
N ARG A 38 -21.75 0.35 12.55
CA ARG A 38 -23.04 0.91 12.15
C ARG A 38 -23.19 1.03 10.64
N ARG A 39 -22.10 1.31 9.91
CA ARG A 39 -22.13 1.50 8.44
C ARG A 39 -22.16 0.19 7.67
N LYS A 40 -21.45 -0.82 8.14
CA LYS A 40 -21.24 -2.10 7.43
C LYS A 40 -22.01 -3.27 8.05
N GLY A 41 -22.41 -3.16 9.30
CA GLY A 41 -22.81 -4.31 10.13
C GLY A 41 -21.59 -5.03 10.71
N ALA A 42 -21.68 -5.46 11.97
CA ALA A 42 -20.54 -6.07 12.69
C ALA A 42 -20.02 -7.36 11.99
N ALA A 43 -20.93 -8.22 11.50
CA ALA A 43 -20.57 -9.45 10.82
C ALA A 43 -19.90 -9.20 9.46
N ALA A 44 -20.40 -8.24 8.67
CA ALA A 44 -19.81 -7.86 7.40
C ALA A 44 -18.44 -7.19 7.59
N LEU A 45 -18.32 -6.30 8.58
CA LEU A 45 -17.04 -5.67 8.93
C LEU A 45 -15.97 -6.73 9.20
N LYS A 46 -16.29 -7.74 10.03
CA LYS A 46 -15.36 -8.83 10.36
C LYS A 46 -14.88 -9.59 9.12
N LYS A 47 -15.77 -9.85 8.15
CA LYS A 47 -15.44 -10.54 6.88
C LYS A 47 -14.59 -9.68 5.94
N LEU A 48 -14.63 -8.35 6.09
CA LEU A 48 -13.89 -7.40 5.26
C LEU A 48 -12.49 -7.07 5.83
N LEU A 49 -12.16 -7.56 7.02
CA LEU A 49 -10.82 -7.41 7.57
C LEU A 49 -9.88 -8.43 6.94
N PRO A 50 -8.69 -8.01 6.48
CA PRO A 50 -7.69 -8.93 5.95
C PRO A 50 -7.18 -9.88 7.03
N ALA A 51 -6.53 -10.98 6.60
CA ALA A 51 -5.86 -11.88 7.52
C ALA A 51 -4.85 -11.12 8.40
N VAL A 52 -4.68 -11.57 9.62
CA VAL A 52 -3.67 -11.02 10.54
C VAL A 52 -2.29 -11.41 10.00
N PRO A 53 -1.38 -10.44 9.80
CA PRO A 53 -0.04 -10.71 9.30
C PRO A 53 0.74 -11.67 10.19
N ASP A 54 1.41 -12.66 9.55
CA ASP A 54 2.28 -13.61 10.25
C ASP A 54 3.75 -13.20 10.09
N GLN A 55 4.36 -12.75 11.18
CA GLN A 55 5.74 -12.31 11.22
C GLN A 55 6.74 -13.44 10.91
N LYS A 56 6.40 -14.70 11.25
CA LYS A 56 7.25 -15.87 10.94
C LYS A 56 7.21 -16.20 9.44
N ALA A 57 6.05 -16.11 8.80
CA ALA A 57 5.90 -16.25 7.37
C ALA A 57 6.65 -15.14 6.63
N LEU A 58 6.54 -13.90 7.11
CA LEU A 58 7.24 -12.73 6.56
C LEU A 58 8.77 -12.94 6.55
N ALA A 59 9.35 -13.46 7.64
CA ALA A 59 10.79 -13.74 7.72
C ALA A 59 11.28 -14.82 6.72
N LYS A 60 10.37 -15.68 6.24
CA LYS A 60 10.65 -16.77 5.28
C LYS A 60 10.40 -16.37 3.83
N LEU A 61 9.95 -15.15 3.56
CA LEU A 61 9.76 -14.67 2.20
C LEU A 61 11.05 -14.80 1.40
N LYS A 62 10.94 -15.38 0.21
CA LYS A 62 12.06 -15.49 -0.72
C LYS A 62 12.26 -14.17 -1.45
N ASP A 63 13.50 -13.80 -1.69
CA ASP A 63 13.87 -12.52 -2.32
C ASP A 63 13.35 -12.39 -3.76
N ASP A 64 13.19 -13.50 -4.48
CA ASP A 64 12.55 -13.53 -5.80
C ASP A 64 11.07 -13.11 -5.72
N ARG A 65 10.36 -13.57 -4.70
CA ARG A 65 8.94 -13.19 -4.49
C ARG A 65 8.80 -11.76 -4.01
N VAL A 66 9.76 -11.26 -3.24
CA VAL A 66 9.81 -9.84 -2.88
C VAL A 66 10.02 -8.97 -4.12
N LEU A 67 10.94 -9.33 -5.03
CA LEU A 67 11.16 -8.59 -6.28
C LEU A 67 9.94 -8.65 -7.20
N ALA A 68 9.28 -9.80 -7.28
CA ALA A 68 8.03 -9.97 -8.01
C ALA A 68 6.96 -8.99 -7.50
N GLU A 69 6.76 -8.93 -6.18
CA GLU A 69 5.78 -8.03 -5.58
C GLU A 69 6.17 -6.53 -5.75
N MET A 70 7.45 -6.17 -5.58
CA MET A 70 7.94 -4.81 -5.90
C MET A 70 7.59 -4.42 -7.33
N THR A 71 7.85 -5.32 -8.28
CA THR A 71 7.55 -5.12 -9.70
C THR A 71 6.05 -4.97 -9.92
N LYS A 72 5.23 -5.83 -9.30
CA LYS A 72 3.78 -5.78 -9.41
C LYS A 72 3.24 -4.43 -8.94
N ARG A 73 3.69 -3.93 -7.79
CA ARG A 73 3.27 -2.60 -7.27
C ARG A 73 3.76 -1.45 -8.14
N VAL A 74 4.99 -1.48 -8.62
CA VAL A 74 5.53 -0.45 -9.53
C VAL A 74 4.73 -0.40 -10.83
N PHE A 75 4.44 -1.56 -11.44
CA PHE A 75 3.70 -1.60 -12.70
C PHE A 75 2.22 -1.26 -12.52
N SER A 76 1.61 -1.60 -11.40
CA SER A 76 0.22 -1.25 -11.07
C SER A 76 0.01 0.25 -10.83
N ALA A 77 1.05 0.99 -10.45
CA ALA A 77 0.94 2.45 -10.24
C ALA A 77 0.55 3.18 -11.54
N GLY A 78 -0.64 3.82 -11.53
CA GLY A 78 -1.19 4.51 -12.70
C GLY A 78 -1.83 3.60 -13.75
N PHE A 79 -2.05 2.32 -13.44
CA PHE A 79 -2.76 1.37 -14.30
C PHE A 79 -3.94 0.72 -13.58
N VAL A 80 -4.86 0.15 -14.35
CA VAL A 80 -5.88 -0.76 -13.80
C VAL A 80 -5.17 -2.06 -13.42
N TRP A 81 -5.33 -2.51 -12.18
CA TRP A 81 -4.57 -3.65 -11.62
C TRP A 81 -4.77 -4.95 -12.41
N SER A 82 -6.00 -5.22 -12.86
CA SER A 82 -6.30 -6.40 -13.67
C SER A 82 -5.48 -6.49 -14.97
N VAL A 83 -5.04 -5.36 -15.54
CA VAL A 83 -4.15 -5.37 -16.72
C VAL A 83 -2.80 -6.00 -16.39
N ILE A 84 -2.27 -5.73 -15.18
CA ILE A 84 -1.00 -6.30 -14.73
C ILE A 84 -1.20 -7.77 -14.36
N GLU A 85 -2.28 -8.12 -13.69
CA GLU A 85 -2.62 -9.49 -13.29
C GLU A 85 -2.77 -10.41 -14.51
N ASN A 86 -3.54 -9.98 -15.50
CA ASN A 86 -3.74 -10.75 -16.76
C ASN A 86 -2.44 -10.96 -17.57
N LYS A 87 -1.38 -10.22 -17.30
CA LYS A 87 -0.08 -10.36 -17.96
C LYS A 87 0.98 -10.98 -17.05
N TRP A 88 0.61 -11.44 -15.86
CA TRP A 88 1.60 -11.78 -14.84
C TRP A 88 2.52 -12.92 -15.24
N ASP A 89 2.01 -13.97 -15.90
CA ASP A 89 2.84 -15.06 -16.45
C ASP A 89 3.89 -14.54 -17.43
N GLY A 90 3.53 -13.53 -18.22
CA GLY A 90 4.45 -12.85 -19.11
C GLY A 90 5.56 -12.11 -18.36
N PHE A 91 5.23 -11.48 -17.23
CA PHE A 91 6.20 -10.85 -16.34
C PHE A 91 7.14 -11.89 -15.70
N GLU A 92 6.63 -12.99 -15.17
CA GLU A 92 7.44 -14.08 -14.59
C GLU A 92 8.45 -14.60 -15.63
N ALA A 93 8.00 -14.86 -16.85
CA ALA A 93 8.88 -15.35 -17.93
C ALA A 93 9.90 -14.28 -18.37
N ALA A 94 9.47 -13.04 -18.56
CA ALA A 94 10.30 -11.95 -19.04
C ALA A 94 11.41 -11.58 -18.06
N PHE A 95 11.10 -11.60 -16.75
CA PHE A 95 12.04 -11.30 -15.67
C PHE A 95 12.64 -12.53 -15.00
N LEU A 96 12.70 -13.69 -15.70
CA LEU A 96 13.42 -14.91 -15.28
C LEU A 96 13.01 -15.42 -13.89
N GLY A 97 11.71 -15.41 -13.58
CA GLY A 97 11.16 -15.77 -12.27
C GLY A 97 11.56 -14.79 -11.16
N PHE A 98 11.94 -13.57 -11.52
CA PHE A 98 12.38 -12.50 -10.60
C PHE A 98 13.58 -12.89 -9.73
N GLU A 99 14.44 -13.81 -10.17
CA GLU A 99 15.66 -14.18 -9.46
C GLU A 99 16.65 -12.99 -9.44
N PRO A 100 16.90 -12.33 -8.29
CA PRO A 100 17.66 -11.07 -8.27
C PRO A 100 19.08 -11.25 -8.83
N ARG A 101 19.77 -12.33 -8.46
CA ARG A 101 21.13 -12.62 -8.92
C ARG A 101 21.24 -12.78 -10.43
N LYS A 102 20.22 -13.37 -11.07
CA LYS A 102 20.20 -13.51 -12.53
C LYS A 102 19.95 -12.17 -13.24
N LEU A 103 19.15 -11.30 -12.63
CA LEU A 103 18.74 -10.02 -13.25
C LEU A 103 19.83 -8.97 -13.16
N VAL A 104 20.54 -8.81 -12.06
CA VAL A 104 21.58 -7.78 -11.90
C VAL A 104 22.75 -7.96 -12.89
N HIS A 105 23.03 -9.19 -13.32
CA HIS A 105 24.11 -9.49 -14.27
C HIS A 105 23.67 -9.44 -15.75
N LYS A 106 22.40 -9.09 -16.05
CA LYS A 106 21.96 -8.98 -17.43
C LYS A 106 22.53 -7.73 -18.10
N PRO A 107 23.03 -7.85 -19.35
CA PRO A 107 23.53 -6.72 -20.11
C PRO A 107 22.40 -5.76 -20.51
N ASP A 108 22.75 -4.57 -20.93
CA ASP A 108 21.76 -3.52 -21.24
C ASP A 108 20.84 -3.91 -22.39
N GLU A 109 21.31 -4.68 -23.37
CA GLU A 109 20.51 -5.21 -24.48
C GLU A 109 19.35 -6.10 -24.02
N PHE A 110 19.51 -6.80 -22.90
CA PHE A 110 18.41 -7.58 -22.30
C PHE A 110 17.27 -6.63 -21.88
N TRP A 111 17.59 -5.54 -21.20
CA TRP A 111 16.63 -4.57 -20.70
C TRP A 111 15.98 -3.76 -21.85
N GLU A 112 16.72 -3.47 -22.89
CA GLU A 112 16.22 -2.81 -24.11
C GLU A 112 15.22 -3.69 -24.87
N LYS A 113 15.49 -4.99 -24.99
CA LYS A 113 14.55 -5.96 -25.61
C LYS A 113 13.23 -6.04 -24.85
N LEU A 114 13.25 -5.93 -23.52
CA LEU A 114 12.03 -5.93 -22.71
C LEU A 114 11.13 -4.72 -22.99
N ALA A 115 11.68 -3.60 -23.41
CA ALA A 115 10.90 -2.42 -23.82
C ALA A 115 10.02 -2.67 -25.06
N SER A 116 10.30 -3.71 -25.84
CA SER A 116 9.51 -4.16 -27.00
C SER A 116 8.69 -5.41 -26.74
N ASP A 117 8.83 -6.05 -25.56
CA ASP A 117 8.19 -7.31 -25.23
C ASP A 117 6.68 -7.13 -24.97
N LYS A 118 5.85 -7.74 -25.82
CA LYS A 118 4.37 -7.65 -25.74
C LYS A 118 3.78 -8.44 -24.58
N ARG A 119 4.54 -9.35 -23.96
CA ARG A 119 4.10 -10.14 -22.80
C ARG A 119 3.93 -9.27 -21.57
N ILE A 120 4.64 -8.15 -21.47
CA ILE A 120 4.60 -7.23 -20.35
C ILE A 120 4.08 -5.85 -20.75
N VAL A 121 3.85 -4.97 -19.76
CA VAL A 121 3.58 -3.55 -20.01
C VAL A 121 4.90 -2.85 -20.38
N ARG A 122 4.96 -2.28 -21.60
CA ARG A 122 6.16 -1.69 -22.17
C ARG A 122 6.38 -0.27 -21.64
N ASN A 123 7.01 -0.18 -20.47
CA ASN A 123 7.43 1.10 -19.87
C ASN A 123 8.90 1.01 -19.47
N PRO A 124 9.81 1.64 -20.26
CA PRO A 124 11.25 1.53 -20.04
C PRO A 124 11.70 1.91 -18.62
N GLN A 125 11.10 2.95 -18.04
CA GLN A 125 11.45 3.38 -16.68
C GLN A 125 11.04 2.36 -15.61
N LYS A 126 9.87 1.72 -15.77
CA LYS A 126 9.42 0.67 -14.87
C LYS A 126 10.23 -0.62 -15.06
N ILE A 127 10.60 -0.93 -16.29
CA ILE A 127 11.49 -2.06 -16.62
C ILE A 127 12.86 -1.88 -15.94
N ARG A 128 13.50 -0.72 -16.08
CA ARG A 128 14.79 -0.43 -15.42
C ARG A 128 14.70 -0.53 -13.90
N SER A 129 13.59 -0.10 -13.30
CA SER A 129 13.43 -0.20 -11.85
C SER A 129 13.45 -1.63 -11.32
N VAL A 130 13.21 -2.65 -12.15
CA VAL A 130 13.33 -4.06 -11.74
C VAL A 130 14.79 -4.42 -11.47
N ARG A 131 15.73 -3.95 -12.33
CA ARG A 131 17.18 -4.12 -12.13
C ARG A 131 17.65 -3.45 -10.85
N ASP A 132 17.23 -2.20 -10.64
CA ASP A 132 17.64 -1.40 -9.49
C ASP A 132 17.10 -2.02 -8.19
N ASN A 133 15.85 -2.51 -8.20
CA ASN A 133 15.24 -3.20 -7.07
C ASN A 133 15.87 -4.59 -6.83
N ALA A 134 16.30 -5.29 -7.88
CA ALA A 134 17.05 -6.54 -7.72
C ALA A 134 18.38 -6.30 -6.98
N GLN A 135 19.12 -5.24 -7.35
CA GLN A 135 20.34 -4.86 -6.63
C GLN A 135 20.02 -4.46 -5.18
N PHE A 136 19.00 -3.64 -4.96
CA PHE A 136 18.57 -3.26 -3.61
C PHE A 136 18.26 -4.48 -2.72
N ILE A 137 17.60 -5.50 -3.28
CA ILE A 137 17.33 -6.74 -2.54
C ILE A 137 18.62 -7.47 -2.18
N LEU A 138 19.60 -7.56 -3.09
CA LEU A 138 20.88 -8.20 -2.80
C LEU A 138 21.67 -7.46 -1.74
N ASP A 139 21.65 -6.13 -1.77
CA ASP A 139 22.31 -5.31 -0.74
C ASP A 139 21.66 -5.55 0.63
N VAL A 140 20.32 -5.55 0.71
CA VAL A 140 19.59 -5.87 1.94
C VAL A 140 19.85 -7.30 2.41
N ALA A 141 19.93 -8.25 1.48
CA ALA A 141 20.26 -9.64 1.83
C ALA A 141 21.67 -9.78 2.42
N ALA A 142 22.63 -9.01 1.92
CA ALA A 142 23.99 -8.96 2.50
C ALA A 142 24.01 -8.35 3.91
N GLU A 143 23.20 -7.30 4.16
CA GLU A 143 23.12 -6.60 5.43
C GLU A 143 22.32 -7.37 6.50
N HIS A 144 21.22 -8.03 6.11
CA HIS A 144 20.21 -8.59 7.02
C HIS A 144 19.91 -10.09 6.80
N GLY A 145 20.58 -10.73 5.84
CA GLY A 145 20.40 -12.13 5.48
C GLY A 145 19.27 -12.43 4.51
N SER A 146 18.21 -11.61 4.43
CA SER A 146 17.18 -11.56 3.38
C SER A 146 16.29 -10.32 3.55
N PHE A 147 15.56 -9.97 2.49
CA PHE A 147 14.60 -8.87 2.59
C PHE A 147 13.45 -9.21 3.55
N GLY A 148 12.98 -10.45 3.54
CA GLY A 148 11.95 -10.92 4.48
C GLY A 148 12.37 -10.80 5.94
N LYS A 149 13.65 -11.09 6.26
CA LYS A 149 14.19 -10.93 7.61
C LYS A 149 14.24 -9.45 8.03
N LEU A 150 14.67 -8.55 7.14
CA LEU A 150 14.61 -7.11 7.39
C LEU A 150 13.17 -6.69 7.74
N LEU A 151 12.19 -7.06 6.92
CA LEU A 151 10.78 -6.70 7.15
C LEU A 151 10.27 -7.26 8.49
N ALA A 152 10.58 -8.50 8.81
CA ALA A 152 10.15 -9.14 10.06
C ALA A 152 10.80 -8.48 11.30
N ALA A 153 12.07 -8.11 11.21
CA ALA A 153 12.79 -7.45 12.32
C ALA A 153 12.41 -5.97 12.49
N TRP A 154 11.89 -5.32 11.43
CA TRP A 154 11.57 -3.89 11.51
C TRP A 154 10.45 -3.61 12.51
N PRO A 155 10.63 -2.64 13.43
CA PRO A 155 9.62 -2.34 14.46
C PRO A 155 8.25 -1.99 13.85
N GLY A 156 7.18 -2.59 14.35
CA GLY A 156 5.83 -2.26 13.91
C GLY A 156 5.43 -0.81 14.22
N THR A 157 6.08 -0.21 15.21
CA THR A 157 5.86 1.19 15.61
C THR A 157 6.53 2.21 14.71
N ASP A 158 7.35 1.79 13.72
CA ASP A 158 8.09 2.67 12.81
C ASP A 158 7.90 2.29 11.33
N GLN A 159 6.66 2.22 10.88
CA GLN A 159 6.38 2.00 9.45
C GLN A 159 6.93 3.14 8.57
N ILE A 160 6.95 4.36 9.08
CA ILE A 160 7.39 5.54 8.30
C ILE A 160 8.89 5.47 8.02
N GLY A 161 9.71 5.01 8.98
CA GLY A 161 11.13 4.75 8.73
C GLY A 161 11.35 3.67 7.66
N LEU A 162 10.53 2.60 7.66
CA LEU A 162 10.59 1.57 6.63
C LEU A 162 10.19 2.11 5.25
N LEU A 163 9.14 2.94 5.16
CA LEU A 163 8.75 3.60 3.91
C LEU A 163 9.82 4.57 3.40
N ASP A 164 10.50 5.28 4.29
CA ASP A 164 11.62 6.16 3.93
C ASP A 164 12.81 5.35 3.38
N LEU A 165 13.13 4.21 3.98
CA LEU A 165 14.13 3.28 3.45
C LEU A 165 13.77 2.78 2.06
N LEU A 166 12.51 2.33 1.85
CA LEU A 166 12.03 1.89 0.54
C LEU A 166 12.10 3.00 -0.51
N ALA A 167 11.75 4.22 -0.14
CA ALA A 167 11.77 5.37 -1.06
C ALA A 167 13.19 5.82 -1.41
N LYS A 168 14.15 5.69 -0.49
CA LYS A 168 15.54 6.11 -0.70
C LYS A 168 16.39 5.09 -1.43
N ARG A 169 16.22 3.81 -1.11
CA ARG A 169 17.06 2.73 -1.65
C ARG A 169 16.40 1.96 -2.79
N GLY A 170 15.07 1.90 -2.80
CA GLY A 170 14.31 1.22 -3.86
C GLY A 170 13.92 2.16 -4.99
N ALA A 171 13.86 1.61 -6.19
CA ALA A 171 13.43 2.35 -7.36
C ALA A 171 11.90 2.35 -7.47
N ARG A 172 11.29 3.55 -7.45
CA ARG A 172 9.83 3.78 -7.59
C ARG A 172 8.98 3.16 -6.46
N LEU A 173 9.57 2.93 -5.29
CA LEU A 173 8.90 2.36 -4.10
C LEU A 173 8.47 3.43 -3.08
N GLY A 174 8.45 4.70 -3.45
CA GLY A 174 7.93 5.79 -2.62
C GLY A 174 6.40 5.90 -2.62
N GLY A 175 5.86 6.67 -1.67
CA GLY A 175 4.44 6.99 -1.57
C GLY A 175 3.53 5.76 -1.43
N ASN A 176 2.45 5.72 -2.20
CA ASN A 176 1.49 4.61 -2.15
C ASN A 176 2.10 3.27 -2.57
N SER A 177 3.04 3.24 -3.52
CA SER A 177 3.68 2.00 -3.96
C SER A 177 4.34 1.26 -2.80
N GLY A 178 5.06 1.96 -1.92
CA GLY A 178 5.67 1.38 -0.74
C GLY A 178 4.64 0.90 0.28
N GLN A 179 3.56 1.66 0.52
CA GLN A 179 2.52 1.28 1.47
C GLN A 179 1.80 -0.01 1.02
N TYR A 180 1.43 -0.09 -0.27
CA TYR A 180 0.83 -1.31 -0.83
C TYR A 180 1.82 -2.47 -0.86
N LEU A 181 3.10 -2.22 -1.18
CA LEU A 181 4.13 -3.26 -1.14
C LEU A 181 4.18 -3.92 0.25
N LEU A 182 4.27 -3.15 1.32
CA LEU A 182 4.29 -3.68 2.68
C LEU A 182 3.05 -4.54 2.98
N ARG A 183 1.87 -4.07 2.56
CA ARG A 183 0.60 -4.78 2.74
C ARG A 183 0.60 -6.13 2.04
N PHE A 184 0.99 -6.17 0.76
CA PHE A 184 0.97 -7.40 -0.05
C PHE A 184 2.10 -8.38 0.30
N LEU A 185 3.21 -7.90 0.86
CA LEU A 185 4.24 -8.75 1.44
C LEU A 185 3.85 -9.35 2.81
N GLY A 186 2.71 -8.93 3.38
CA GLY A 186 2.25 -9.43 4.68
C GLY A 186 2.88 -8.73 5.88
N LYS A 187 3.47 -7.53 5.71
CA LYS A 187 3.87 -6.70 6.85
C LYS A 187 2.65 -6.06 7.49
N ASP A 188 2.51 -6.17 8.81
CA ASP A 188 1.49 -5.41 9.53
C ASP A 188 1.73 -3.92 9.31
N SER A 189 0.81 -3.27 8.59
CA SER A 189 0.99 -1.91 8.11
C SER A 189 -0.35 -1.21 7.88
N PHE A 190 -0.37 0.12 8.05
CA PHE A 190 -1.49 0.95 7.64
C PHE A 190 -1.27 1.53 6.24
N ILE A 191 -2.38 1.80 5.54
CA ILE A 191 -2.37 2.51 4.26
C ILE A 191 -3.07 3.84 4.47
N LEU A 192 -2.40 4.95 4.13
CA LEU A 192 -2.97 6.29 4.17
C LEU A 192 -3.75 6.57 2.89
N SER A 193 -4.86 5.85 2.70
CA SER A 193 -5.83 6.17 1.66
C SER A 193 -6.54 7.49 1.98
N ARG A 194 -7.24 8.05 0.99
CA ARG A 194 -8.06 9.25 1.18
C ARG A 194 -9.00 9.12 2.39
N ASP A 195 -9.70 8.00 2.52
CA ASP A 195 -10.65 7.80 3.61
C ASP A 195 -9.95 7.63 4.96
N VAL A 196 -8.76 7.01 4.99
CA VAL A 196 -7.94 6.93 6.22
C VAL A 196 -7.47 8.32 6.66
N ILE A 197 -7.04 9.17 5.73
CA ILE A 197 -6.65 10.55 6.02
C ILE A 197 -7.86 11.34 6.53
N LEU A 198 -9.02 11.19 5.92
CA LEU A 198 -10.26 11.80 6.40
C LEU A 198 -10.62 11.33 7.81
N CYS A 199 -10.49 10.04 8.11
CA CYS A 199 -10.74 9.47 9.42
C CYS A 199 -9.78 10.03 10.49
N LEU A 200 -8.48 10.15 10.17
CA LEU A 200 -7.49 10.75 11.07
C LEU A 200 -7.82 12.22 11.36
N ARG A 201 -8.19 12.99 10.36
CA ARG A 201 -8.58 14.40 10.54
C ARG A 201 -9.86 14.54 11.37
N ASP A 202 -10.87 13.73 11.10
CA ASP A 202 -12.10 13.67 11.87
C ASP A 202 -11.85 13.25 13.33
N ALA A 203 -10.83 12.42 13.56
CA ALA A 203 -10.39 12.05 14.90
C ALA A 203 -9.55 13.13 15.62
N GLY A 204 -9.34 14.29 15.00
CA GLY A 204 -8.61 15.40 15.59
C GLY A 204 -7.11 15.45 15.28
N VAL A 205 -6.61 14.57 14.38
CA VAL A 205 -5.20 14.64 13.95
C VAL A 205 -5.03 15.73 12.92
N GLU A 206 -4.19 16.72 13.24
CA GLU A 206 -3.89 17.84 12.35
C GLU A 206 -3.01 17.40 11.18
N LEU A 207 -3.62 17.12 10.05
CA LEU A 207 -2.95 16.76 8.80
C LEU A 207 -3.22 17.82 7.72
N THR A 208 -2.25 18.03 6.83
CA THR A 208 -2.49 18.81 5.61
C THR A 208 -3.55 18.15 4.74
N GLU A 209 -4.06 18.86 3.74
CA GLU A 209 -5.10 18.34 2.86
C GLU A 209 -4.72 16.99 2.22
N LYS A 210 -3.48 16.88 1.74
CA LYS A 210 -2.96 15.64 1.14
C LYS A 210 -2.57 14.58 2.18
N GLY A 211 -2.25 14.97 3.42
CA GLY A 211 -1.85 14.06 4.49
C GLY A 211 -0.56 13.27 4.22
N THR A 212 0.32 13.78 3.33
CA THR A 212 1.49 13.04 2.84
C THR A 212 2.83 13.73 3.10
N SER A 213 2.83 14.86 3.78
CA SER A 213 4.07 15.51 4.21
C SER A 213 4.80 14.64 5.25
N LYS A 214 6.12 14.83 5.41
CA LYS A 214 6.87 14.12 6.46
C LYS A 214 6.29 14.35 7.87
N GLY A 215 5.78 15.55 8.13
CA GLY A 215 5.10 15.89 9.38
C GLY A 215 3.79 15.11 9.54
N ASP A 216 2.97 15.05 8.48
CA ASP A 216 1.72 14.30 8.49
C ASP A 216 1.96 12.81 8.72
N LEU A 217 2.94 12.22 8.03
CA LEU A 217 3.29 10.80 8.18
C LEU A 217 3.68 10.47 9.62
N LYS A 218 4.47 11.33 10.29
CA LYS A 218 4.83 11.15 11.70
C LYS A 218 3.61 11.24 12.62
N LYS A 219 2.71 12.22 12.40
CA LYS A 219 1.47 12.36 13.17
C LYS A 219 0.55 11.13 12.97
N ALA A 220 0.39 10.67 11.73
CA ALA A 220 -0.37 9.46 11.42
C ALA A 220 0.22 8.23 12.12
N GLN A 221 1.54 8.01 12.06
CA GLN A 221 2.22 6.91 12.76
C GLN A 221 1.96 6.96 14.27
N ALA A 222 2.13 8.14 14.89
CA ALA A 222 1.90 8.29 16.31
C ALA A 222 0.46 7.93 16.69
N GLN A 223 -0.53 8.37 15.89
CA GLN A 223 -1.93 8.06 16.13
C GLN A 223 -2.24 6.57 15.94
N PHE A 224 -1.72 5.93 14.90
CA PHE A 224 -1.89 4.48 14.71
C PHE A 224 -1.24 3.67 15.83
N ASN A 225 -0.08 4.07 16.33
CA ASN A 225 0.55 3.44 17.48
C ASN A 225 -0.29 3.59 18.75
N ALA A 226 -0.90 4.75 18.98
CA ALA A 226 -1.81 4.97 20.10
C ALA A 226 -3.05 4.09 20.00
N TRP A 227 -3.68 4.01 18.82
CA TRP A 227 -4.85 3.15 18.59
C TRP A 227 -4.52 1.66 18.68
N GLN A 228 -3.32 1.26 18.24
CA GLN A 228 -2.85 -0.12 18.39
C GLN A 228 -2.73 -0.49 19.88
N LYS A 229 -2.15 0.41 20.69
CA LYS A 229 -2.04 0.23 22.14
C LYS A 229 -3.41 0.20 22.84
N GLU A 230 -4.36 1.06 22.40
CA GLU A 230 -5.72 1.13 22.93
C GLU A 230 -6.52 -0.14 22.63
N SER A 231 -6.45 -0.62 21.38
CA SER A 231 -7.39 -1.65 20.88
C SER A 231 -6.82 -3.05 20.82
N GLY A 232 -5.50 -3.21 20.86
CA GLY A 232 -4.80 -4.49 20.62
C GLY A 232 -4.89 -5.00 19.18
N LEU A 233 -5.48 -4.22 18.25
CA LEU A 233 -5.65 -4.63 16.86
C LEU A 233 -4.38 -4.38 16.04
N PRO A 234 -4.11 -5.22 15.01
CA PRO A 234 -3.01 -4.98 14.09
C PRO A 234 -3.26 -3.72 13.24
N LEU A 235 -2.18 -3.08 12.77
CA LEU A 235 -2.24 -1.86 11.96
C LEU A 235 -3.08 -2.02 10.69
N VAL A 236 -3.02 -3.21 10.08
CA VAL A 236 -3.82 -3.55 8.92
C VAL A 236 -5.32 -3.47 9.19
N HIS A 237 -5.78 -3.93 10.35
CA HIS A 237 -7.18 -3.84 10.76
C HIS A 237 -7.57 -2.40 11.12
N LEU A 238 -6.71 -1.69 11.87
CA LEU A 238 -6.95 -0.29 12.20
C LEU A 238 -7.17 0.56 10.96
N SER A 239 -6.25 0.47 10.00
CA SER A 239 -6.33 1.19 8.73
C SER A 239 -7.60 0.83 7.94
N ARG A 240 -7.97 -0.45 7.89
CA ARG A 240 -9.18 -0.91 7.18
C ARG A 240 -10.46 -0.41 7.85
N ILE A 241 -10.55 -0.48 9.17
CA ILE A 241 -11.68 0.03 9.95
C ILE A 241 -11.82 1.55 9.78
N CYS A 242 -10.72 2.31 9.82
CA CYS A 242 -10.72 3.74 9.53
C CYS A 242 -11.34 4.03 8.17
N ALA A 243 -10.88 3.36 7.12
CA ALA A 243 -11.40 3.55 5.76
C ALA A 243 -12.90 3.22 5.64
N MET A 244 -13.39 2.23 6.39
CA MET A 244 -14.82 1.85 6.37
C MET A 244 -15.70 2.70 7.30
N SER A 245 -15.11 3.48 8.18
CA SER A 245 -15.85 4.32 9.14
C SER A 245 -16.34 5.64 8.55
N ILE A 246 -15.77 6.09 7.45
CA ILE A 246 -16.00 7.42 6.84
C ILE A 246 -15.97 7.33 5.32
N GLY A 247 -16.27 8.43 4.62
CA GLY A 247 -16.27 8.46 3.15
C GLY A 247 -17.50 7.80 2.54
N GLU A 248 -17.40 7.39 1.28
CA GLU A 248 -18.46 6.68 0.59
C GLU A 248 -18.66 5.27 1.19
N ASN A 249 -19.93 4.85 1.30
CA ASN A 249 -20.23 3.53 1.86
C ASN A 249 -20.26 2.45 0.77
N TYR A 250 -19.11 2.18 0.16
CA TYR A 250 -18.98 1.13 -0.86
C TYR A 250 -19.43 -0.24 -0.35
N ASP A 251 -20.02 -1.05 -1.26
CA ASP A 251 -20.33 -2.44 -0.99
C ASP A 251 -19.08 -3.32 -0.84
N ALA A 252 -19.29 -4.57 -0.41
CA ALA A 252 -18.20 -5.50 -0.15
C ALA A 252 -17.40 -5.83 -1.43
N GLU A 253 -18.08 -5.98 -2.58
CA GLU A 253 -17.42 -6.30 -3.84
C GLU A 253 -16.51 -5.18 -4.33
N ARG A 254 -16.98 -3.92 -4.25
CA ARG A 254 -16.19 -2.76 -4.63
C ARG A 254 -14.97 -2.58 -3.70
N LEU A 255 -15.13 -2.89 -2.41
CA LEU A 255 -14.02 -2.84 -1.46
C LEU A 255 -12.97 -3.90 -1.75
N LYS A 256 -13.36 -5.12 -2.12
CA LYS A 256 -12.44 -6.19 -2.52
C LYS A 256 -11.65 -5.81 -3.77
N ARG A 257 -12.32 -5.36 -4.84
CA ARG A 257 -11.68 -4.90 -6.08
C ARG A 257 -10.69 -3.75 -5.84
N ALA A 258 -11.01 -2.83 -4.93
CA ALA A 258 -10.12 -1.70 -4.61
C ALA A 258 -8.87 -2.10 -3.82
N THR A 259 -8.85 -3.27 -3.21
CA THR A 259 -7.76 -3.74 -2.34
C THR A 259 -7.00 -4.93 -2.90
N GLY A 260 -7.41 -5.46 -4.06
CA GLY A 260 -6.78 -6.66 -4.63
C GLY A 260 -7.03 -7.93 -3.82
N ASP A 261 -8.04 -7.92 -2.94
CA ASP A 261 -8.42 -9.08 -2.13
C ASP A 261 -9.34 -10.07 -2.90
N ASP A 262 -9.39 -9.97 -4.24
CA ASP A 262 -10.09 -10.93 -5.11
C ASP A 262 -9.17 -12.10 -5.49
N GLU A 263 -8.53 -12.73 -4.51
CA GLU A 263 -7.93 -14.04 -4.69
C GLU A 263 -8.78 -15.08 -3.94
N GLY A 264 -9.67 -15.73 -4.69
CA GLY A 264 -10.38 -16.94 -4.33
C GLY A 264 -10.25 -17.94 -5.46
#